data_13875a6d37705c460a69676b53e4e02c
#
_entry.id   13875a6d37705c460a69676b53e4e02c
#
_cell.length_a   1.000
_cell.length_b   1.000
_cell.length_c   1.000
_cell.angle_alpha   90.00
_cell.angle_beta   90.00
_cell.angle_gamma   90.00
#
_symmetry.space_group_name_H-M   'P 1'
#
loop_
_entity.id
_entity.type
_entity.pdbx_description
1 polymer ?
#
loop_
_entity_poly.entity_id
_entity_poly.type
_entity_poly.pdbx_seq_one_letter_code
_entity_poly.pdbx_strand_id
1 'polypeptide(L)'
;MENIAKCKVERETFESNGKEYFHYFIKGNVRGRDIKAGVIPPDKGGYTVLDIVFDGEMEAELVVNPFEMKDEHGKTIKGNSYLVRSYDADGTVYECPVKPARTSDKTMLKMLLR
;
A
#
# COMPACT_ATOMS: atom_id res chain seq x y z
N MET A 1 18.71 -1.19 1.50
CA MET A 1 18.23 -2.19 0.52
C MET A 1 16.71 -2.23 0.56
N GLU A 2 16.05 -2.07 -0.57
CA GLU A 2 14.59 -2.13 -0.64
C GLU A 2 14.10 -3.58 -0.55
N ASN A 3 13.05 -3.80 0.24
CA ASN A 3 12.33 -5.06 0.24
C ASN A 3 11.14 -4.93 -0.70
N ILE A 4 11.05 -5.81 -1.67
CA ILE A 4 10.03 -5.77 -2.72
C ILE A 4 9.28 -7.10 -2.73
N ALA A 5 7.95 -7.03 -2.77
CA ALA A 5 7.09 -8.18 -2.93
C ALA A 5 6.13 -7.95 -4.09
N LYS A 6 5.97 -8.95 -4.94
CA LYS A 6 4.96 -8.89 -6.00
C LYS A 6 3.58 -9.03 -5.38
N CYS A 7 2.65 -8.21 -5.82
CA CYS A 7 1.30 -8.19 -5.29
C CYS A 7 0.31 -7.77 -6.38
N LYS A 8 -0.97 -7.83 -6.03
CA LYS A 8 -2.03 -7.25 -6.85
C LYS A 8 -2.65 -6.11 -6.06
N VAL A 9 -3.06 -5.08 -6.77
CA VAL A 9 -3.78 -3.95 -6.17
C VAL A 9 -5.20 -3.96 -6.68
N GLU A 10 -6.14 -3.64 -5.80
CA GLU A 10 -7.56 -3.65 -6.12
C GLU A 10 -8.25 -2.46 -5.47
N ARG A 11 -9.14 -1.83 -6.23
CA ARG A 11 -9.99 -0.77 -5.72
C ARG A 11 -11.41 -1.31 -5.60
N GLU A 12 -11.98 -1.25 -4.40
CA GLU A 12 -13.37 -1.63 -4.15
C GLU A 12 -14.19 -0.39 -3.86
N THR A 13 -15.39 -0.33 -4.42
CA THR A 13 -16.33 0.76 -4.21
C THR A 13 -17.32 0.37 -3.12
N PHE A 14 -17.61 1.29 -2.20
CA PHE A 14 -18.69 1.09 -1.24
C PHE A 14 -19.49 2.37 -1.09
N GLU A 15 -20.73 2.23 -0.64
CA GLU A 15 -21.64 3.36 -0.47
C GLU A 15 -21.94 3.55 1.02
N SER A 16 -21.89 4.81 1.47
CA SER A 16 -22.21 5.18 2.85
C SER A 16 -22.87 6.55 2.86
N ASN A 17 -24.03 6.67 3.51
CA ASN A 17 -24.77 7.92 3.63
C ASN A 17 -25.07 8.57 2.27
N GLY A 18 -25.35 7.78 1.24
CA GLY A 18 -25.64 8.27 -0.10
C GLY A 18 -24.43 8.74 -0.89
N LYS A 19 -23.22 8.54 -0.37
CA LYS A 19 -21.96 8.88 -1.05
C LYS A 19 -21.18 7.63 -1.39
N GLU A 20 -20.48 7.68 -2.52
CA GLU A 20 -19.63 6.59 -2.98
C GLU A 20 -18.20 6.84 -2.53
N TYR A 21 -17.59 5.81 -1.96
CA TYR A 21 -16.21 5.83 -1.47
C TYR A 21 -15.44 4.68 -2.07
N PHE A 22 -14.10 4.82 -2.09
CA PHE A 22 -13.21 3.77 -2.56
C PHE A 22 -12.34 3.26 -1.43
N HIS A 23 -12.20 1.91 -1.38
CA HIS A 23 -11.21 1.24 -0.54
C HIS A 23 -10.12 0.67 -1.44
N TYR A 24 -8.88 0.82 -1.04
CA TYR A 24 -7.74 0.31 -1.78
C TYR A 24 -7.12 -0.84 -1.00
N PHE A 25 -6.84 -1.94 -1.71
CA PHE A 25 -6.30 -3.14 -1.09
C PHE A 25 -5.09 -3.65 -1.85
N ILE A 26 -4.11 -4.16 -1.11
CA ILE A 26 -2.98 -4.89 -1.65
C ILE A 26 -3.22 -6.36 -1.34
N LYS A 27 -3.19 -7.21 -2.37
CA LYS A 27 -3.47 -8.64 -2.26
C LYS A 27 -2.25 -9.44 -2.65
N GLY A 28 -2.03 -10.56 -1.97
CA GLY A 28 -0.97 -11.48 -2.32
C GLY A 28 -1.26 -12.86 -1.75
N ASN A 29 -0.44 -13.82 -2.14
CA ASN A 29 -0.52 -15.18 -1.63
C ASN A 29 0.78 -15.52 -0.91
N VAL A 30 0.66 -15.93 0.34
CA VAL A 30 1.81 -16.31 1.16
C VAL A 30 1.60 -17.75 1.62
N ARG A 31 2.44 -18.63 1.12
CA ARG A 31 2.40 -20.08 1.47
C ARG A 31 1.02 -20.71 1.26
N GLY A 32 0.36 -20.36 0.15
CA GLY A 32 -0.96 -20.88 -0.18
C GLY A 32 -2.12 -20.17 0.49
N ARG A 33 -1.85 -19.14 1.30
CA ARG A 33 -2.88 -18.35 1.96
C ARG A 33 -2.99 -16.97 1.31
N ASP A 34 -4.23 -16.59 0.96
CA ASP A 34 -4.50 -15.26 0.41
C ASP A 34 -4.48 -14.21 1.51
N ILE A 35 -3.71 -13.16 1.29
CA ILE A 35 -3.58 -12.04 2.21
C ILE A 35 -4.12 -10.79 1.53
N LYS A 36 -4.92 -10.02 2.24
CA LYS A 36 -5.50 -8.77 1.77
C LYS A 36 -5.27 -7.68 2.80
N ALA A 37 -4.61 -6.60 2.40
CA ALA A 37 -4.30 -5.48 3.29
C ALA A 37 -4.94 -4.19 2.77
N GLY A 38 -5.74 -3.52 3.59
CA GLY A 38 -6.29 -2.22 3.27
C GLY A 38 -5.23 -1.13 3.44
N VAL A 39 -5.14 -0.22 2.49
CA VAL A 39 -4.18 0.87 2.52
C VAL A 39 -4.84 2.20 2.18
N ILE A 40 -4.25 3.28 2.66
CA ILE A 40 -4.68 4.64 2.35
C ILE A 40 -3.45 5.48 2.01
N PRO A 41 -3.62 6.57 1.21
CA PRO A 41 -2.51 7.48 0.97
C PRO A 41 -2.22 8.31 2.22
N PRO A 42 -0.98 8.79 2.41
CA PRO A 42 -0.64 9.61 3.58
C PRO A 42 -1.26 11.01 3.55
N ASP A 43 -1.69 11.48 2.38
CA ASP A 43 -2.33 12.79 2.22
C ASP A 43 -3.38 12.76 1.12
N LYS A 44 -4.15 13.84 0.99
CA LYS A 44 -5.24 13.93 0.02
C LYS A 44 -4.76 13.88 -1.44
N GLY A 45 -3.58 14.42 -1.72
CA GLY A 45 -3.02 14.39 -3.08
C GLY A 45 -2.71 12.97 -3.55
N GLY A 46 -2.42 12.07 -2.62
CA GLY A 46 -2.14 10.68 -2.93
C GLY A 46 -3.32 9.93 -3.53
N TYR A 47 -4.55 10.35 -3.26
CA TYR A 47 -5.74 9.69 -3.83
C TYR A 47 -5.77 9.74 -5.35
N THR A 48 -5.29 10.85 -5.95
CA THR A 48 -5.23 10.95 -7.42
C THR A 48 -4.27 9.91 -7.99
N VAL A 49 -3.12 9.72 -7.35
CA VAL A 49 -2.14 8.72 -7.79
C VAL A 49 -2.67 7.31 -7.55
N LEU A 50 -3.33 7.07 -6.41
CA LEU A 50 -3.94 5.79 -6.11
C LEU A 50 -5.00 5.40 -7.15
N ASP A 51 -5.80 6.35 -7.60
CA ASP A 51 -6.83 6.08 -8.62
C ASP A 51 -6.20 5.61 -9.93
N ILE A 52 -5.02 6.10 -10.26
CA ILE A 52 -4.29 5.63 -11.44
C ILE A 52 -3.71 4.24 -11.22
N VAL A 53 -3.06 4.02 -10.09
CA VAL A 53 -2.37 2.76 -9.77
C VAL A 53 -3.38 1.63 -9.52
N PHE A 54 -4.50 1.94 -8.87
CA PHE A 54 -5.50 0.94 -8.47
C PHE A 54 -6.73 0.90 -9.41
N ASP A 55 -6.57 1.30 -10.65
CA ASP A 55 -7.69 1.26 -11.62
C ASP A 55 -7.97 -0.19 -12.01
N GLY A 56 -8.97 -0.79 -11.34
CA GLY A 56 -9.28 -2.20 -11.49
C GLY A 56 -8.35 -3.06 -10.65
N GLU A 57 -8.11 -4.28 -11.12
CA GLU A 57 -7.16 -5.19 -10.49
C GLU A 57 -5.88 -5.20 -11.33
N MET A 58 -4.78 -4.77 -10.75
CA MET A 58 -3.50 -4.65 -11.44
C MET A 58 -2.39 -5.36 -10.69
N GLU A 59 -1.42 -5.88 -11.42
CA GLU A 59 -0.21 -6.40 -10.83
C GLU A 59 0.72 -5.25 -10.47
N ALA A 60 1.33 -5.31 -9.31
CA ALA A 60 2.19 -4.26 -8.80
C ALA A 60 3.28 -4.82 -7.89
N GLU A 61 4.13 -3.93 -7.42
CA GLU A 61 5.14 -4.26 -6.44
C GLU A 61 4.88 -3.47 -5.17
N LEU A 62 4.90 -4.16 -4.03
CA LEU A 62 4.88 -3.51 -2.72
C LEU A 62 6.34 -3.31 -2.31
N VAL A 63 6.72 -2.06 -2.10
CA VAL A 63 8.09 -1.72 -1.71
C VAL A 63 8.09 -1.23 -0.28
N VAL A 64 9.01 -1.75 0.53
CA VAL A 64 9.15 -1.35 1.93
C VAL A 64 10.52 -0.76 2.16
N ASN A 65 10.52 0.44 2.73
CA ASN A 65 11.75 1.14 3.11
C ASN A 65 11.75 1.33 4.62
N PRO A 66 12.65 0.66 5.35
CA PRO A 66 12.78 0.90 6.78
C PRO A 66 13.33 2.28 7.03
N PHE A 67 12.85 2.92 8.09
CA PHE A 67 13.37 4.24 8.49
C PHE A 67 13.64 4.27 9.99
N GLU A 68 14.51 5.18 10.38
CA GLU A 68 14.85 5.44 11.76
C GLU A 68 14.90 6.95 11.97
N MET A 69 14.26 7.43 13.01
CA MET A 69 14.25 8.84 13.35
C MET A 69 14.29 9.01 14.86
N LYS A 70 14.69 10.20 15.32
CA LYS A 70 14.63 10.54 16.73
C LYS A 70 13.51 11.52 16.98
N ASP A 71 12.78 11.31 18.07
CA ASP A 71 11.74 12.25 18.49
C ASP A 71 12.37 13.44 19.22
N GLU A 72 11.54 14.38 19.67
CA GLU A 72 12.00 15.59 20.36
C GLU A 72 12.68 15.30 21.72
N HIS A 73 12.48 14.10 22.26
CA HIS A 73 13.12 13.66 23.51
C HIS A 73 14.38 12.82 23.28
N GLY A 74 14.82 12.70 22.03
CA GLY A 74 16.01 11.92 21.69
C GLY A 74 15.76 10.41 21.63
N LYS A 75 14.49 9.97 21.73
CA LYS A 75 14.14 8.55 21.65
C LYS A 75 14.15 8.08 20.19
N THR A 76 14.79 6.95 19.94
CA THR A 76 14.84 6.37 18.59
C THR A 76 13.50 5.73 18.24
N ILE A 77 12.94 6.14 17.10
CA ILE A 77 11.71 5.57 16.53
C ILE A 77 12.09 4.85 15.25
N LYS A 78 11.75 3.56 15.17
CA LYS A 78 11.97 2.74 13.98
C LYS A 78 10.64 2.35 13.36
N GLY A 79 10.56 2.38 12.04
CA GLY A 79 9.36 2.01 11.34
C GLY A 79 9.63 1.66 9.89
N ASN A 80 8.55 1.42 9.15
CA ASN A 80 8.64 1.11 7.73
C ASN A 80 7.71 2.04 6.97
N SER A 81 8.21 2.58 5.87
CA SER A 81 7.36 3.27 4.91
C SER A 81 7.06 2.32 3.75
N TYR A 82 5.87 2.42 3.20
CA TYR A 82 5.38 1.54 2.15
C TYR A 82 5.04 2.35 0.92
N LEU A 83 5.32 1.80 -0.27
CA LEU A 83 4.81 2.37 -1.50
C LEU A 83 4.40 1.23 -2.44
N VAL A 84 3.48 1.55 -3.33
CA VAL A 84 3.04 0.63 -4.38
C VAL A 84 3.62 1.14 -5.68
N ARG A 85 4.28 0.26 -6.42
CA ARG A 85 4.88 0.58 -7.72
C ARG A 85 4.19 -0.22 -8.80
N SER A 86 3.75 0.46 -9.86
CA SER A 86 3.10 -0.17 -11.00
C SER A 86 3.77 0.31 -12.29
N TYR A 87 3.66 -0.50 -13.33
CA TYR A 87 4.23 -0.21 -14.64
C TYR A 87 3.13 -0.27 -15.68
N ASP A 88 3.10 0.68 -16.60
CA ASP A 88 2.18 0.58 -17.73
C ASP A 88 2.86 -0.12 -18.93
N ALA A 89 2.12 -0.22 -20.04
CA ALA A 89 2.58 -0.98 -21.21
C ALA A 89 3.83 -0.38 -21.86
N ASP A 90 4.09 0.91 -21.71
CA ASP A 90 5.25 1.58 -22.29
C ASP A 90 6.45 1.66 -21.32
N GLY A 91 6.29 1.09 -20.13
CA GLY A 91 7.35 1.08 -19.12
C GLY A 91 7.35 2.28 -18.19
N THR A 92 6.35 3.15 -18.27
CA THR A 92 6.21 4.26 -17.33
C THR A 92 5.95 3.71 -15.94
N VAL A 93 6.69 4.23 -14.96
CA VAL A 93 6.61 3.79 -13.57
C VAL A 93 5.71 4.73 -12.78
N TYR A 94 4.75 4.15 -12.08
CA TYR A 94 3.87 4.87 -11.16
C TYR A 94 4.15 4.41 -9.75
N GLU A 95 4.51 5.34 -8.86
CA GLU A 95 4.79 5.03 -7.46
C GLU A 95 3.87 5.85 -6.57
N CYS A 96 3.24 5.20 -5.61
CA CYS A 96 2.35 5.87 -4.68
C CYS A 96 2.67 5.45 -3.25
N PRO A 97 3.08 6.39 -2.38
CA PRO A 97 3.23 6.08 -0.96
C PRO A 97 1.88 5.67 -0.37
N VAL A 98 1.87 4.65 0.46
CA VAL A 98 0.67 4.19 1.15
C VAL A 98 1.00 3.87 2.59
N LYS A 99 -0.03 3.85 3.42
CA LYS A 99 0.09 3.39 4.81
C LYS A 99 -1.06 2.43 5.10
N PRO A 100 -0.91 1.52 6.08
CA PRO A 100 -2.01 0.63 6.43
C PRO A 100 -3.20 1.44 6.92
N ALA A 101 -4.41 1.04 6.50
CA ALA A 101 -5.63 1.72 6.90
C ALA A 101 -5.95 1.48 8.38
N ARG A 102 -5.61 0.29 8.89
CA ARG A 102 -5.84 -0.12 10.28
C ARG A 102 -4.63 -0.90 10.79
N THR A 103 -4.58 -1.09 12.12
CA THR A 103 -3.49 -1.86 12.75
C THR A 103 -3.40 -3.29 12.20
N SER A 104 -4.54 -3.93 11.96
CA SER A 104 -4.57 -5.29 11.38
C SER A 104 -3.97 -5.33 9.98
N ASP A 105 -4.15 -4.27 9.19
CA ASP A 105 -3.59 -4.19 7.84
C ASP A 105 -2.07 -4.09 7.87
N LYS A 106 -1.51 -3.46 8.90
CA LYS A 106 -0.06 -3.40 9.10
C LYS A 106 0.53 -4.80 9.23
N THR A 107 -0.14 -5.67 9.98
CA THR A 107 0.27 -7.07 10.13
C THR A 107 0.21 -7.80 8.78
N MET A 108 -0.85 -7.56 7.99
CA MET A 108 -1.00 -8.19 6.67
C MET A 108 0.10 -7.75 5.71
N LEU A 109 0.47 -6.46 5.72
CA LEU A 109 1.58 -5.96 4.89
C LEU A 109 2.90 -6.64 5.26
N LYS A 110 3.16 -6.83 6.54
CA LYS A 110 4.37 -7.53 6.99
C LYS A 110 4.39 -8.98 6.51
N MET A 111 3.24 -9.65 6.48
CA MET A 111 3.14 -11.02 6.00
C MET A 111 3.44 -11.12 4.50
N LEU A 112 3.00 -10.15 3.72
CA LEU A 112 3.25 -10.12 2.28
C LEU A 112 4.73 -9.98 1.93
N LEU A 113 5.53 -9.45 2.85
CA LEU A 113 6.95 -9.19 2.64
C LEU A 113 7.88 -10.29 3.15
N ARG A 114 7.35 -11.33 3.69
CA ARG A 114 8.14 -12.46 4.17
C ARG A 114 8.48 -13.44 3.06
#